data_0036bf8a94f7c361bb201d32ae0140b6
#
_entry.id   0036bf8a94f7c361bb201d32ae0140b6
#
_cell.length_a   1.000
_cell.length_b   1.000
_cell.length_c   1.000
_cell.angle_alpha   90.00
_cell.angle_beta   90.00
_cell.angle_gamma   90.00
#
_symmetry.space_group_name_H-M   'P 1'
#
loop_
_entity.id
_entity.type
_entity.pdbx_description
1 polymer ?
#
loop_
_entity_poly.entity_id
_entity_poly.type
_entity_poly.pdbx_seq_one_letter_code
_entity_poly.pdbx_strand_id
1 'polypeptide(L)' 'SNTEPLVRLNVEAKADETLLNRKTDEILDLIETLQG' A
#
# COMPACT_ATOMS: atom_id res chain seq x y z
N SER A 1 -18.38 20.18 6.65
CA SER A 1 -18.85 19.01 7.39
C SER A 1 -17.68 18.33 8.11
N ASN A 2 -17.94 17.82 9.30
CA ASN A 2 -16.91 17.16 10.11
C ASN A 2 -16.54 15.78 9.58
N THR A 3 -17.34 15.22 8.67
CA THR A 3 -17.07 13.88 8.12
C THR A 3 -16.05 13.90 6.99
N GLU A 4 -15.88 15.03 6.32
CA GLU A 4 -14.97 15.15 5.19
C GLU A 4 -13.51 14.84 5.56
N PRO A 5 -12.95 15.39 6.66
CA PRO A 5 -11.58 15.07 7.05
C PRO A 5 -11.38 13.60 7.39
N LEU A 6 -12.41 12.96 7.99
CA LEU A 6 -12.34 11.54 8.33
C LEU A 6 -12.33 10.67 7.08
N VAL A 7 -13.16 11.03 6.08
CA VAL A 7 -13.18 10.31 4.81
C VAL A 7 -11.84 10.44 4.10
N ARG A 8 -11.27 11.64 4.09
CA ARG A 8 -9.98 11.88 3.46
C ARG A 8 -8.87 11.06 4.14
N LEU A 9 -8.86 11.03 5.47
CA LEU A 9 -7.87 10.27 6.22
C LEU A 9 -7.97 8.77 5.91
N ASN A 10 -9.18 8.24 5.82
CA ASN A 10 -9.39 6.83 5.46
C ASN A 10 -8.91 6.53 4.04
N VAL A 11 -9.16 7.42 3.09
CA VAL A 11 -8.70 7.24 1.71
C VAL A 11 -7.17 7.25 1.65
N GLU A 12 -6.53 8.17 2.37
CA GLU A 12 -5.08 8.25 2.40
C GLU A 12 -4.47 7.01 3.05
N ALA A 13 -5.05 6.52 4.14
CA ALA A 13 -4.57 5.30 4.81
C ALA A 13 -4.68 4.09 3.88
N LYS A 14 -5.77 3.99 3.13
CA LYS A 14 -5.95 2.91 2.15
C LYS A 14 -4.92 2.99 1.02
N ALA A 15 -4.63 4.20 0.55
CA ALA A 15 -3.65 4.40 -0.50
C ALA A 15 -2.25 3.98 -0.03
N ASP A 16 -1.88 4.34 1.20
CA ASP A 16 -0.59 3.96 1.78
C ASP A 16 -0.49 2.45 1.95
N GLU A 17 -1.55 1.79 2.41
CA GLU A 17 -1.60 0.35 2.55
C GLU A 17 -1.42 -0.34 1.20
N THR A 18 -2.10 0.14 0.18
CA THR A 18 -1.99 -0.40 -1.16
C THR A 18 -0.58 -0.25 -1.71
N LEU A 19 0.04 0.91 -1.49
CA LEU A 19 1.41 1.15 -1.94
C LEU A 19 2.39 0.22 -1.22
N LEU A 20 2.22 0.05 0.09
CA LEU A 20 3.07 -0.84 0.89
C LEU A 20 2.96 -2.29 0.39
N ASN A 21 1.75 -2.77 0.14
CA ASN A 21 1.53 -4.12 -0.37
C ASN A 21 2.17 -4.31 -1.73
N ARG A 22 2.07 -3.32 -2.60
CA ARG A 22 2.69 -3.37 -3.93
C ARG A 22 4.21 -3.47 -3.82
N LYS A 23 4.82 -2.66 -2.95
CA LYS A 23 6.27 -2.69 -2.76
C LYS A 23 6.72 -4.01 -2.16
N THR A 24 5.97 -4.56 -1.23
CA THR A 24 6.26 -5.86 -0.64
C THR A 24 6.24 -6.95 -1.71
N ASP A 25 5.22 -6.95 -2.57
CA ASP A 25 5.12 -7.91 -3.66
C ASP A 25 6.28 -7.80 -4.64
N GLU A 26 6.70 -6.58 -4.96
CA GLU A 26 7.85 -6.36 -5.83
C GLU A 26 9.12 -6.95 -5.25
N ILE A 27 9.34 -6.74 -3.95
CA ILE A 27 10.54 -7.26 -3.27
C ILE A 27 10.52 -8.78 -3.23
N LEU A 28 9.37 -9.38 -2.90
CA LEU A 28 9.24 -10.83 -2.86
C LEU A 28 9.45 -11.45 -4.25
N ASP A 29 8.94 -10.81 -5.27
CA ASP A 29 9.10 -11.26 -6.64
C ASP A 29 10.57 -11.23 -7.06
N LEU A 30 11.29 -10.19 -6.68
CA LEU A 30 12.71 -10.05 -6.95
C LEU A 30 13.51 -11.15 -6.24
N ILE A 31 13.18 -11.41 -4.98
CA ILE A 31 13.85 -12.46 -4.21
C ILE A 31 13.63 -13.83 -4.87
N GLU A 32 12.41 -14.13 -5.27
CA GLU A 32 12.10 -15.39 -5.95
C GLU A 32 12.88 -15.51 -7.26
N THR A 33 12.99 -14.43 -8.01
CA THR A 33 13.74 -14.42 -9.26
C THR A 33 15.21 -14.70 -9.03
N LEU A 34 15.78 -14.14 -7.97
CA LEU A 34 17.20 -14.36 -7.64
C LEU A 34 17.47 -15.77 -7.13
N GLN A 35 16.50 -16.38 -6.47
CA GLN A 35 16.65 -17.75 -5.95
C GLN A 35 16.31 -18.80 -6.98
N GLY A 36 15.49 -18.41 -7.93
CA GLY A 36 14.94 -19.34 -8.91
C GLY A 36 15.84 -19.76 -9.96
#